data_43b1e12db9722449e88d94464e809501
#
_entry.id   43b1e12db9722449e88d94464e809501
#
_cell.length_a   1.000
_cell.length_b   1.000
_cell.length_c   1.000
_cell.angle_alpha   90.00
_cell.angle_beta   90.00
_cell.angle_gamma   90.00
#
_symmetry.space_group_name_H-M   'P 1'
#
loop_
_entity.id
_entity.type
_entity.pdbx_description
1 polymer ?
#
loop_
_entity_poly.entity_id
_entity_poly.type
_entity_poly.pdbx_seq_one_letter_code
_entity_poly.pdbx_strand_id
1 'polypeptide(L)'
;MRATPRPLLTGLAVAATAVATTVTAAVDAAPAHAATCTGYVGLTFDDGPSDSHTPALLNALRQNGLRATMFNEGQYAAAYPAQVRAEVDAGMWIGNHSYTHPHLTQQSQAQIDSEISRTQQAIAAAGGGTPQLFRPPYGETNATVQAVEAKYGLTQIIWDVDSQDWNGASTDAIVQAVSRLTNGQIILMHEWPANTLAAVPRIARTLAGKGLCAGRISPQTGRAVAP
;
A
#
# COMPACT_ATOMS: atom_id res chain seq x y z
N MET A 1 -98.09 -11.25 -31.53
CA MET A 1 -97.16 -10.08 -31.50
C MET A 1 -95.75 -10.59 -31.44
N ARG A 2 -95.04 -10.47 -32.56
CA ARG A 2 -93.65 -11.02 -32.67
C ARG A 2 -92.67 -9.91 -32.48
N ALA A 3 -91.77 -10.03 -31.52
CA ALA A 3 -90.65 -9.14 -31.25
C ALA A 3 -89.38 -9.59 -32.03
N THR A 4 -88.85 -8.72 -32.83
CA THR A 4 -87.57 -8.92 -33.58
C THR A 4 -86.39 -8.57 -32.72
N PRO A 5 -85.29 -9.32 -32.73
CA PRO A 5 -84.05 -8.98 -32.03
C PRO A 5 -83.17 -8.03 -32.85
N ARG A 6 -82.59 -7.06 -32.17
CA ARG A 6 -81.56 -6.13 -32.69
C ARG A 6 -80.17 -6.82 -32.65
N PRO A 7 -79.31 -6.60 -33.64
CA PRO A 7 -77.92 -7.13 -33.57
C PRO A 7 -76.99 -6.20 -32.73
N LEU A 8 -76.18 -6.83 -31.91
CA LEU A 8 -75.08 -6.25 -31.14
C LEU A 8 -73.83 -6.07 -32.05
N LEU A 9 -73.46 -4.84 -32.23
CA LEU A 9 -72.19 -4.49 -32.89
C LEU A 9 -71.04 -4.63 -31.83
N THR A 10 -70.20 -5.63 -32.01
CA THR A 10 -68.92 -5.80 -31.25
C THR A 10 -67.86 -4.92 -31.88
N GLY A 11 -67.48 -3.85 -31.16
CA GLY A 11 -66.35 -3.02 -31.53
C GLY A 11 -65.00 -3.70 -31.08
N LEU A 12 -64.16 -3.95 -32.07
CA LEU A 12 -62.82 -4.47 -31.87
C LEU A 12 -61.86 -3.31 -31.47
N ALA A 13 -61.44 -3.24 -30.24
CA ALA A 13 -60.47 -2.27 -29.81
C ALA A 13 -59.04 -2.83 -30.12
N VAL A 14 -58.37 -2.18 -31.05
CA VAL A 14 -56.93 -2.45 -31.33
C VAL A 14 -56.09 -1.69 -30.33
N ALA A 15 -55.45 -2.40 -29.41
CA ALA A 15 -54.46 -1.83 -28.50
C ALA A 15 -53.11 -1.72 -29.22
N ALA A 16 -52.68 -0.48 -29.50
CA ALA A 16 -51.34 -0.23 -30.01
C ALA A 16 -50.33 -0.23 -28.86
N THR A 17 -49.52 -1.28 -28.76
CA THR A 17 -48.36 -1.34 -27.85
C THR A 17 -47.19 -0.56 -28.42
N ALA A 18 -46.87 0.60 -27.82
CA ALA A 18 -45.66 1.36 -28.13
C ALA A 18 -44.47 0.68 -27.45
N VAL A 19 -43.57 0.09 -28.24
CA VAL A 19 -42.28 -0.43 -27.76
C VAL A 19 -41.31 0.75 -27.64
N ALA A 20 -41.04 1.20 -26.43
CA ALA A 20 -39.98 2.16 -26.16
C ALA A 20 -38.63 1.49 -26.22
N THR A 21 -37.87 1.70 -27.26
CA THR A 21 -36.45 1.29 -27.36
C THR A 21 -35.59 2.27 -26.57
N THR A 22 -35.13 1.87 -25.39
CA THR A 22 -34.09 2.59 -24.65
C THR A 22 -32.74 2.37 -25.33
N VAL A 23 -32.22 3.39 -25.99
CA VAL A 23 -30.84 3.41 -26.48
C VAL A 23 -29.95 3.69 -25.28
N THR A 24 -29.31 2.65 -24.74
CA THR A 24 -28.20 2.82 -23.78
C THR A 24 -26.97 3.26 -24.56
N ALA A 25 -26.60 4.53 -24.44
CA ALA A 25 -25.33 5.02 -24.92
C ALA A 25 -24.22 4.31 -24.09
N ALA A 26 -23.47 3.42 -24.73
CA ALA A 26 -22.23 2.92 -24.17
C ALA A 26 -21.27 4.11 -24.08
N VAL A 27 -20.95 4.55 -22.86
CA VAL A 27 -19.86 5.49 -22.64
C VAL A 27 -18.59 4.69 -22.86
N ASP A 28 -17.98 4.83 -24.03
CA ASP A 28 -16.62 4.35 -24.28
C ASP A 28 -15.72 5.06 -23.26
N ALA A 29 -15.37 4.34 -22.18
CA ALA A 29 -14.29 4.76 -21.30
C ALA A 29 -13.02 4.68 -22.14
N ALA A 30 -12.49 5.84 -22.52
CA ALA A 30 -11.18 5.92 -23.17
C ALA A 30 -10.19 5.11 -22.33
N PRO A 31 -9.31 4.29 -22.95
CA PRO A 31 -8.29 3.55 -22.20
C PRO A 31 -7.50 4.56 -21.38
N ALA A 32 -7.49 4.37 -20.04
CA ALA A 32 -6.65 5.15 -19.18
C ALA A 32 -5.22 4.95 -19.67
N HIS A 33 -4.64 5.97 -20.30
CA HIS A 33 -3.24 5.94 -20.63
C HIS A 33 -2.50 5.70 -19.33
N ALA A 34 -1.75 4.59 -19.25
CA ALA A 34 -0.83 4.36 -18.13
C ALA A 34 0.03 5.62 -18.03
N ALA A 35 -0.13 6.36 -16.92
CA ALA A 35 0.61 7.60 -16.72
C ALA A 35 2.10 7.27 -16.86
N THR A 36 2.78 7.93 -17.78
CA THR A 36 4.22 7.73 -17.97
C THR A 36 4.92 8.21 -16.71
N CYS A 37 5.58 7.30 -16.00
CA CYS A 37 6.34 7.64 -14.79
C CYS A 37 7.54 8.50 -15.19
N THR A 38 7.59 9.74 -14.74
CA THR A 38 8.74 10.65 -14.91
C THR A 38 9.72 10.56 -13.74
N GLY A 39 9.32 9.86 -12.67
CA GLY A 39 10.13 9.61 -11.48
C GLY A 39 9.47 8.57 -10.56
N TYR A 40 10.23 8.13 -9.57
CA TYR A 40 9.80 7.11 -8.62
C TYR A 40 9.95 7.60 -7.18
N VAL A 41 9.04 7.20 -6.31
CA VAL A 41 9.08 7.46 -4.87
C VAL A 41 8.86 6.16 -4.10
N GLY A 42 9.52 6.05 -2.94
CA GLY A 42 9.35 4.92 -2.02
C GLY A 42 8.19 5.19 -1.07
N LEU A 43 7.06 4.51 -1.29
CA LEU A 43 6.03 4.41 -0.26
C LEU A 43 6.47 3.35 0.72
N THR A 44 6.51 3.67 2.03
CA THR A 44 6.92 2.72 3.05
C THR A 44 5.92 2.69 4.19
N PHE A 45 5.71 1.49 4.73
CA PHE A 45 4.83 1.26 5.87
C PHE A 45 5.59 0.43 6.92
N ASP A 46 5.65 0.93 8.15
CA ASP A 46 6.37 0.33 9.26
C ASP A 46 5.40 -0.39 10.22
N ASP A 47 5.96 -1.18 11.15
CA ASP A 47 5.31 -1.85 12.27
C ASP A 47 4.38 -3.01 11.93
N GLY A 48 4.40 -3.50 10.68
CA GLY A 48 3.67 -4.70 10.32
C GLY A 48 4.49 -6.00 10.49
N PRO A 49 3.89 -7.12 10.08
CA PRO A 49 2.50 -7.27 9.62
C PRO A 49 1.51 -7.56 10.74
N SER A 50 0.20 -7.45 10.46
CA SER A 50 -0.85 -7.85 11.39
C SER A 50 -2.10 -8.40 10.69
N ASP A 51 -2.87 -9.27 11.37
CA ASP A 51 -4.15 -9.75 10.83
C ASP A 51 -5.21 -8.64 10.78
N SER A 52 -5.06 -7.59 11.58
CA SER A 52 -6.02 -6.50 11.69
C SER A 52 -5.84 -5.39 10.63
N HIS A 53 -4.62 -5.13 10.17
CA HIS A 53 -4.33 -3.98 9.32
C HIS A 53 -3.79 -4.38 7.94
N THR A 54 -2.85 -5.33 7.87
CA THR A 54 -2.18 -5.71 6.61
C THR A 54 -3.17 -6.07 5.49
N PRO A 55 -4.23 -6.88 5.69
CA PRO A 55 -5.14 -7.22 4.60
C PRO A 55 -5.86 -6.01 3.99
N ALA A 56 -6.27 -5.05 4.83
CA ALA A 56 -6.95 -3.85 4.38
C ALA A 56 -6.01 -2.92 3.60
N LEU A 57 -4.78 -2.75 4.09
CA LEU A 57 -3.75 -1.94 3.44
C LEU A 57 -3.37 -2.54 2.07
N LEU A 58 -3.08 -3.83 1.99
CA LEU A 58 -2.75 -4.50 0.73
C LEU A 58 -3.88 -4.39 -0.30
N ASN A 59 -5.13 -4.53 0.15
CA ASN A 59 -6.28 -4.33 -0.73
C ASN A 59 -6.37 -2.90 -1.27
N ALA A 60 -6.19 -1.89 -0.40
CA ALA A 60 -6.20 -0.49 -0.80
C ALA A 60 -5.05 -0.15 -1.78
N LEU A 61 -3.83 -0.62 -1.51
CA LEU A 61 -2.68 -0.43 -2.39
C LEU A 61 -2.94 -1.05 -3.77
N ARG A 62 -3.40 -2.31 -3.81
CA ARG A 62 -3.69 -3.03 -5.06
C ARG A 62 -4.79 -2.34 -5.88
N GLN A 63 -5.88 -1.93 -5.24
CA GLN A 63 -7.00 -1.23 -5.92
C GLN A 63 -6.58 0.09 -6.54
N ASN A 64 -5.52 0.70 -6.03
CA ASN A 64 -5.00 1.98 -6.52
C ASN A 64 -3.69 1.83 -7.33
N GLY A 65 -3.30 0.60 -7.70
CA GLY A 65 -2.12 0.34 -8.53
C GLY A 65 -0.80 0.74 -7.86
N LEU A 66 -0.77 0.76 -6.51
CA LEU A 66 0.41 1.13 -5.74
C LEU A 66 1.14 -0.12 -5.22
N ARG A 67 2.47 -0.01 -5.16
CA ARG A 67 3.34 -0.94 -4.46
C ARG A 67 4.12 -0.18 -3.39
N ALA A 68 4.56 -0.89 -2.35
CA ALA A 68 5.24 -0.28 -1.22
C ALA A 68 6.32 -1.20 -0.66
N THR A 69 7.21 -0.65 0.17
CA THR A 69 8.11 -1.43 1.02
C THR A 69 7.50 -1.52 2.40
N MET A 70 7.36 -2.76 2.89
CA MET A 70 6.84 -3.08 4.22
C MET A 70 8.04 -3.35 5.13
N PHE A 71 8.28 -2.49 6.11
CA PHE A 71 9.31 -2.69 7.12
C PHE A 71 8.71 -3.44 8.31
N ASN A 72 8.88 -4.77 8.27
CA ASN A 72 8.23 -5.67 9.20
C ASN A 72 9.05 -5.89 10.47
N GLU A 73 8.36 -5.85 11.63
CA GLU A 73 8.93 -6.30 12.88
C GLU A 73 9.02 -7.84 12.91
N GLY A 74 10.13 -8.37 13.40
CA GLY A 74 10.36 -9.81 13.43
C GLY A 74 9.36 -10.57 14.30
N GLN A 75 8.93 -9.98 15.42
CA GLN A 75 7.91 -10.58 16.29
C GLN A 75 6.57 -10.77 15.57
N TYR A 76 6.17 -9.81 14.77
CA TYR A 76 4.91 -9.89 14.00
C TYR A 76 5.07 -10.76 12.76
N ALA A 77 6.22 -10.74 12.09
CA ALA A 77 6.50 -11.68 11.01
C ALA A 77 6.44 -13.14 11.48
N ALA A 78 6.93 -13.43 12.70
CA ALA A 78 6.83 -14.75 13.32
C ALA A 78 5.40 -15.11 13.76
N ALA A 79 4.64 -14.13 14.27
CA ALA A 79 3.27 -14.33 14.73
C ALA A 79 2.26 -14.45 13.56
N TYR A 80 2.49 -13.72 12.47
CA TYR A 80 1.59 -13.61 11.32
C TYR A 80 2.26 -13.98 9.99
N PRO A 81 2.87 -15.17 9.85
CA PRO A 81 3.61 -15.52 8.64
C PRO A 81 2.75 -15.53 7.36
N ALA A 82 1.43 -15.74 7.49
CA ALA A 82 0.51 -15.65 6.37
C ALA A 82 0.40 -14.23 5.81
N GLN A 83 0.54 -13.20 6.67
CA GLN A 83 0.50 -11.81 6.23
C GLN A 83 1.78 -11.42 5.48
N VAL A 84 2.96 -11.87 5.94
CA VAL A 84 4.22 -11.70 5.19
C VAL A 84 4.09 -12.32 3.78
N ARG A 85 3.49 -13.50 3.70
CA ARG A 85 3.22 -14.15 2.41
C ARG A 85 2.27 -13.32 1.56
N ALA A 86 1.20 -12.78 2.14
CA ALA A 86 0.24 -11.93 1.44
C ALA A 86 0.88 -10.64 0.91
N GLU A 87 1.81 -10.03 1.65
CA GLU A 87 2.61 -8.89 1.18
C GLU A 87 3.42 -9.24 -0.06
N VAL A 88 4.16 -10.36 -0.02
CA VAL A 88 4.95 -10.85 -1.17
C VAL A 88 4.06 -11.14 -2.38
N ASP A 89 2.95 -11.86 -2.17
CA ASP A 89 2.00 -12.22 -3.24
C ASP A 89 1.31 -10.98 -3.84
N ALA A 90 1.15 -9.92 -3.05
CA ALA A 90 0.67 -8.62 -3.52
C ALA A 90 1.76 -7.79 -4.23
N GLY A 91 2.99 -8.32 -4.32
CA GLY A 91 4.11 -7.68 -4.99
C GLY A 91 4.78 -6.57 -4.19
N MET A 92 4.60 -6.54 -2.86
CA MET A 92 5.29 -5.61 -1.98
C MET A 92 6.75 -6.03 -1.77
N TRP A 93 7.61 -5.09 -1.40
CA TRP A 93 8.99 -5.33 -1.00
C TRP A 93 9.07 -5.40 0.50
N ILE A 94 9.89 -6.31 1.03
CA ILE A 94 9.99 -6.53 2.47
C ILE A 94 11.32 -5.99 2.99
N GLY A 95 11.26 -5.19 4.05
CA GLY A 95 12.38 -4.68 4.82
C GLY A 95 12.36 -5.22 6.26
N ASN A 96 13.49 -5.10 6.93
CA ASN A 96 13.67 -5.48 8.34
C ASN A 96 13.47 -4.24 9.24
N HIS A 97 12.64 -4.35 10.29
CA HIS A 97 12.37 -3.27 11.25
C HIS A 97 12.70 -3.65 12.70
N SER A 98 13.78 -4.44 12.91
CA SER A 98 14.11 -5.06 14.19
C SER A 98 13.07 -6.10 14.66
N TYR A 99 13.35 -6.79 15.75
CA TYR A 99 12.46 -7.86 16.23
C TYR A 99 11.35 -7.34 17.15
N THR A 100 11.69 -6.47 18.11
CA THR A 100 10.77 -5.97 19.15
C THR A 100 10.67 -4.43 19.18
N HIS A 101 11.19 -3.76 18.17
CA HIS A 101 11.16 -2.29 18.03
C HIS A 101 11.76 -1.52 19.22
N PRO A 102 12.95 -1.88 19.73
CA PRO A 102 13.58 -1.15 20.84
C PRO A 102 14.37 0.07 20.36
N HIS A 103 14.74 0.96 21.29
CA HIS A 103 15.77 1.98 21.04
C HIS A 103 17.14 1.29 20.87
N LEU A 104 17.49 0.93 19.62
CA LEU A 104 18.72 0.18 19.32
C LEU A 104 19.99 0.91 19.75
N THR A 105 19.96 2.24 19.74
CA THR A 105 21.09 3.08 20.18
C THR A 105 21.41 2.94 21.68
N GLN A 106 20.49 2.35 22.44
CA GLN A 106 20.64 2.08 23.89
C GLN A 106 20.97 0.59 24.15
N GLN A 107 21.10 -0.23 23.12
CA GLN A 107 21.34 -1.65 23.21
C GLN A 107 22.84 -1.98 23.06
N SER A 108 23.27 -3.10 23.64
CA SER A 108 24.58 -3.67 23.35
C SER A 108 24.62 -4.22 21.91
N GLN A 109 25.82 -4.33 21.35
CA GLN A 109 25.99 -4.90 20.00
C GLN A 109 25.37 -6.30 19.87
N ALA A 110 25.46 -7.14 20.91
CA ALA A 110 24.88 -8.48 20.90
C ALA A 110 23.34 -8.44 20.89
N GLN A 111 22.72 -7.47 21.55
CA GLN A 111 21.27 -7.28 21.52
C GLN A 111 20.82 -6.77 20.14
N ILE A 112 21.52 -5.80 19.57
CA ILE A 112 21.25 -5.30 18.21
C ILE A 112 21.38 -6.45 17.19
N ASP A 113 22.42 -7.26 17.31
CA ASP A 113 22.62 -8.43 16.45
C ASP A 113 21.47 -9.42 16.55
N SER A 114 20.98 -9.69 17.77
CA SER A 114 19.81 -10.53 18.01
C SER A 114 18.54 -9.95 17.39
N GLU A 115 18.30 -8.65 17.55
CA GLU A 115 17.15 -7.96 16.98
C GLU A 115 17.11 -8.07 15.44
N ILE A 116 18.23 -7.80 14.78
CA ILE A 116 18.32 -7.84 13.32
C ILE A 116 18.27 -9.28 12.81
N SER A 117 19.08 -10.19 13.39
CA SER A 117 19.17 -11.57 12.88
C SER A 117 17.88 -12.36 13.06
N ARG A 118 17.20 -12.24 14.19
CA ARG A 118 15.93 -12.91 14.44
C ARG A 118 14.85 -12.42 13.47
N THR A 119 14.86 -11.15 13.12
CA THR A 119 13.93 -10.59 12.14
C THR A 119 14.20 -11.13 10.74
N GLN A 120 15.47 -11.18 10.30
CA GLN A 120 15.84 -11.83 9.05
C GLN A 120 15.34 -13.28 8.99
N GLN A 121 15.51 -14.03 10.07
CA GLN A 121 15.06 -15.42 10.16
C GLN A 121 13.53 -15.53 10.12
N ALA A 122 12.82 -14.70 10.88
CA ALA A 122 11.35 -14.72 10.92
C ALA A 122 10.73 -14.39 9.55
N ILE A 123 11.21 -13.33 8.88
CA ILE A 123 10.76 -12.94 7.54
C ILE A 123 11.07 -14.04 6.53
N ALA A 124 12.26 -14.62 6.54
CA ALA A 124 12.64 -15.70 5.64
C ALA A 124 11.79 -16.96 5.86
N ALA A 125 11.55 -17.35 7.11
CA ALA A 125 10.70 -18.50 7.48
C ALA A 125 9.24 -18.30 7.03
N ALA A 126 8.76 -17.06 7.06
CA ALA A 126 7.43 -16.68 6.57
C ALA A 126 7.35 -16.60 5.03
N GLY A 127 8.47 -16.74 4.31
CA GLY A 127 8.55 -16.67 2.84
C GLY A 127 8.72 -15.26 2.29
N GLY A 128 9.10 -14.30 3.13
CA GLY A 128 9.43 -12.93 2.74
C GLY A 128 10.81 -12.76 2.10
N GLY A 129 11.56 -13.87 1.94
CA GLY A 129 12.93 -13.83 1.43
C GLY A 129 13.92 -13.32 2.46
N THR A 130 15.08 -12.83 1.99
CA THR A 130 16.10 -12.22 2.84
C THR A 130 16.09 -10.71 2.59
N PRO A 131 15.55 -9.88 3.50
CA PRO A 131 15.57 -8.43 3.35
C PRO A 131 16.99 -7.89 3.17
N GLN A 132 17.13 -6.93 2.26
CA GLN A 132 18.36 -6.18 2.04
C GLN A 132 18.27 -4.74 2.58
N LEU A 133 17.09 -4.35 3.04
CA LEU A 133 16.82 -3.03 3.60
C LEU A 133 16.52 -3.16 5.08
N PHE A 134 17.05 -2.23 5.85
CA PHE A 134 16.79 -2.11 7.28
C PHE A 134 16.36 -0.68 7.60
N ARG A 135 15.29 -0.54 8.38
CA ARG A 135 14.94 0.74 8.99
C ARG A 135 15.07 0.61 10.50
N PRO A 136 15.96 1.40 11.13
CA PRO A 136 16.08 1.39 12.59
C PRO A 136 14.81 1.98 13.21
N PRO A 137 14.28 1.38 14.30
CA PRO A 137 13.21 1.95 15.09
C PRO A 137 13.46 3.42 15.44
N TYR A 138 12.42 4.24 15.37
CA TYR A 138 12.47 5.70 15.63
C TYR A 138 13.40 6.49 14.69
N GLY A 139 13.99 5.85 13.66
CA GLY A 139 15.04 6.45 12.83
C GLY A 139 16.38 6.62 13.55
N GLU A 140 16.54 6.05 14.75
CA GLU A 140 17.73 6.22 15.57
C GLU A 140 18.87 5.27 15.14
N THR A 141 20.06 5.83 14.96
CA THR A 141 21.25 5.07 14.55
C THR A 141 22.51 5.58 15.25
N ASN A 142 23.50 4.72 15.34
CA ASN A 142 24.86 5.02 15.76
C ASN A 142 25.85 4.05 15.10
N ALA A 143 27.14 4.23 15.35
CA ALA A 143 28.19 3.38 14.76
C ALA A 143 28.01 1.88 15.07
N THR A 144 27.50 1.52 16.26
CA THR A 144 27.25 0.12 16.64
C THR A 144 26.11 -0.49 15.84
N VAL A 145 25.00 0.23 15.67
CA VAL A 145 23.86 -0.18 14.83
C VAL A 145 24.34 -0.39 13.40
N GLN A 146 25.03 0.59 12.82
CA GLN A 146 25.56 0.52 11.45
C GLN A 146 26.55 -0.64 11.24
N ALA A 147 27.39 -0.94 12.22
CA ALA A 147 28.30 -2.07 12.14
C ALA A 147 27.56 -3.42 12.08
N VAL A 148 26.44 -3.55 12.82
CA VAL A 148 25.63 -4.76 12.77
C VAL A 148 24.82 -4.84 11.47
N GLU A 149 24.25 -3.73 10.98
CA GLU A 149 23.61 -3.68 9.67
C GLU A 149 24.57 -4.16 8.56
N ALA A 150 25.80 -3.64 8.56
CA ALA A 150 26.83 -4.02 7.60
C ALA A 150 27.19 -5.51 7.67
N LYS A 151 27.21 -6.13 8.87
CA LYS A 151 27.43 -7.58 9.06
C LYS A 151 26.41 -8.43 8.28
N TYR A 152 25.17 -7.94 8.17
CA TYR A 152 24.08 -8.62 7.45
C TYR A 152 23.91 -8.13 6.00
N GLY A 153 24.77 -7.25 5.51
CA GLY A 153 24.68 -6.67 4.17
C GLY A 153 23.42 -5.82 3.98
N LEU A 154 22.92 -5.22 5.05
CA LEU A 154 21.72 -4.39 5.04
C LEU A 154 22.06 -2.94 4.72
N THR A 155 21.19 -2.32 3.93
CA THR A 155 21.22 -0.88 3.66
C THR A 155 20.23 -0.17 4.57
N GLN A 156 20.74 0.76 5.37
CA GLN A 156 19.90 1.58 6.24
C GLN A 156 19.01 2.51 5.43
N ILE A 157 17.73 2.52 5.73
CA ILE A 157 16.74 3.36 5.07
C ILE A 157 16.06 4.26 6.10
N ILE A 158 16.31 5.54 5.97
CA ILE A 158 15.55 6.59 6.65
C ILE A 158 14.57 7.20 5.62
N TRP A 159 13.81 8.18 5.98
CA TRP A 159 12.81 8.85 5.14
C TRP A 159 13.22 10.28 4.83
N ASP A 160 12.75 10.80 3.70
CA ASP A 160 12.89 12.21 3.34
C ASP A 160 11.66 13.02 3.80
N VAL A 161 10.51 12.34 3.89
CA VAL A 161 9.24 12.93 4.31
C VAL A 161 8.62 12.07 5.40
N ASP A 162 8.29 12.67 6.53
CA ASP A 162 7.49 12.06 7.57
C ASP A 162 6.02 12.47 7.39
N SER A 163 5.13 11.50 7.34
CA SER A 163 3.68 11.72 7.24
C SER A 163 3.06 12.20 8.55
N GLN A 164 3.73 11.94 9.67
CA GLN A 164 3.23 12.16 11.04
C GLN A 164 1.95 11.37 11.34
N ASP A 165 1.68 10.29 10.62
CA ASP A 165 0.49 9.45 10.83
C ASP A 165 0.50 8.78 12.21
N TRP A 166 1.67 8.36 12.67
CA TRP A 166 1.92 7.84 14.02
C TRP A 166 1.57 8.83 15.12
N ASN A 167 1.62 10.14 14.83
CA ASN A 167 1.28 11.24 15.73
C ASN A 167 -0.14 11.79 15.48
N GLY A 168 -1.00 11.02 14.82
CA GLY A 168 -2.40 11.35 14.63
C GLY A 168 -2.69 12.35 13.51
N ALA A 169 -1.78 12.51 12.53
CA ALA A 169 -2.04 13.35 11.37
C ALA A 169 -3.33 12.95 10.67
N SER A 170 -4.10 13.95 10.24
CA SER A 170 -5.31 13.71 9.45
C SER A 170 -4.99 13.16 8.07
N THR A 171 -5.97 12.50 7.43
CA THR A 171 -5.86 12.06 6.03
C THR A 171 -5.40 13.19 5.09
N ASP A 172 -5.86 14.43 5.30
CA ASP A 172 -5.43 15.59 4.51
C ASP A 172 -3.96 15.94 4.73
N ALA A 173 -3.50 15.90 5.97
CA ALA A 173 -2.10 16.16 6.32
C ALA A 173 -1.15 15.11 5.73
N ILE A 174 -1.55 13.82 5.76
CA ILE A 174 -0.79 12.72 5.14
C ILE A 174 -0.67 12.94 3.63
N VAL A 175 -1.77 13.26 2.95
CA VAL A 175 -1.77 13.56 1.50
C VAL A 175 -0.90 14.80 1.19
N GLN A 176 -0.95 15.82 2.03
CA GLN A 176 -0.07 16.98 1.90
C GLN A 176 1.40 16.61 2.08
N ALA A 177 1.73 15.71 3.01
CA ALA A 177 3.09 15.16 3.14
C ALA A 177 3.55 14.48 1.85
N VAL A 178 2.72 13.60 1.28
CA VAL A 178 3.02 12.93 -0.01
C VAL A 178 3.23 13.95 -1.14
N SER A 179 2.51 15.06 -1.16
CA SER A 179 2.64 16.08 -2.20
C SER A 179 4.02 16.75 -2.23
N ARG A 180 4.80 16.67 -1.14
CA ARG A 180 6.18 17.19 -1.06
C ARG A 180 7.21 16.28 -1.71
N LEU A 181 6.87 14.99 -1.92
CA LEU A 181 7.81 14.03 -2.52
C LEU A 181 8.28 14.47 -3.91
N THR A 182 9.56 14.21 -4.16
CA THR A 182 10.21 14.32 -5.47
C THR A 182 10.86 13.00 -5.84
N ASN A 183 11.33 12.88 -7.08
CA ASN A 183 11.97 11.65 -7.58
C ASN A 183 13.09 11.15 -6.65
N GLY A 184 13.09 9.87 -6.37
CA GLY A 184 14.05 9.17 -5.53
C GLY A 184 13.76 9.23 -4.03
N GLN A 185 12.81 10.05 -3.57
CA GLN A 185 12.50 10.24 -2.15
C GLN A 185 11.62 9.13 -1.57
N ILE A 186 11.65 9.05 -0.23
CA ILE A 186 10.97 8.02 0.56
C ILE A 186 10.09 8.71 1.61
N ILE A 187 8.88 8.19 1.82
CA ILE A 187 7.98 8.66 2.87
C ILE A 187 7.79 7.59 3.95
N LEU A 188 7.83 8.02 5.22
CA LEU A 188 7.44 7.23 6.38
C LEU A 188 5.93 7.26 6.55
N MET A 189 5.34 6.09 6.61
CA MET A 189 3.97 5.83 7.06
C MET A 189 3.96 4.52 7.88
N HIS A 190 2.83 4.25 8.54
CA HIS A 190 2.63 3.02 9.31
C HIS A 190 1.37 2.30 8.81
N GLU A 191 1.29 0.97 9.04
CA GLU A 191 0.12 0.22 8.56
C GLU A 191 -1.12 0.36 9.45
N TRP A 192 -0.92 0.70 10.75
CA TRP A 192 -1.98 0.71 11.75
C TRP A 192 -2.85 1.98 11.83
N PRO A 193 -2.43 3.20 11.40
CA PRO A 193 -3.31 4.36 11.49
C PRO A 193 -4.43 4.33 10.45
N ALA A 194 -5.68 4.41 10.89
CA ALA A 194 -6.84 4.42 10.00
C ALA A 194 -6.81 5.58 8.98
N ASN A 195 -6.23 6.73 9.36
CA ASN A 195 -6.07 7.88 8.48
C ASN A 195 -5.11 7.60 7.32
N THR A 196 -4.08 6.78 7.53
CA THR A 196 -3.15 6.34 6.49
C THR A 196 -3.86 5.45 5.49
N LEU A 197 -4.61 4.46 5.95
CA LEU A 197 -5.43 3.61 5.08
C LEU A 197 -6.41 4.45 4.24
N ALA A 198 -7.10 5.40 4.86
CA ALA A 198 -8.04 6.31 4.18
C ALA A 198 -7.35 7.24 3.17
N ALA A 199 -6.04 7.52 3.34
CA ALA A 199 -5.28 8.38 2.45
C ALA A 199 -4.89 7.68 1.13
N VAL A 200 -4.78 6.35 1.09
CA VAL A 200 -4.22 5.59 -0.04
C VAL A 200 -4.79 5.98 -1.41
N PRO A 201 -6.13 6.09 -1.62
CA PRO A 201 -6.67 6.48 -2.93
C PRO A 201 -6.27 7.91 -3.35
N ARG A 202 -6.07 8.79 -2.38
CA ARG A 202 -5.66 10.18 -2.62
C ARG A 202 -4.15 10.27 -2.87
N ILE A 203 -3.36 9.43 -2.18
CA ILE A 203 -1.92 9.28 -2.43
C ILE A 203 -1.70 8.91 -3.89
N ALA A 204 -2.41 7.89 -4.41
CA ALA A 204 -2.29 7.48 -5.80
C ALA A 204 -2.58 8.63 -6.78
N ARG A 205 -3.67 9.38 -6.56
CA ARG A 205 -4.00 10.53 -7.41
C ARG A 205 -2.96 11.65 -7.32
N THR A 206 -2.43 11.92 -6.13
CA THR A 206 -1.41 12.96 -5.92
C THR A 206 -0.13 12.61 -6.66
N LEU A 207 0.32 11.37 -6.58
CA LEU A 207 1.52 10.91 -7.30
C LEU A 207 1.30 10.96 -8.82
N ALA A 208 0.16 10.46 -9.31
CA ALA A 208 -0.18 10.50 -10.73
C ALA A 208 -0.19 11.94 -11.27
N GLY A 209 -0.79 12.90 -10.54
CA GLY A 209 -0.79 14.32 -10.91
C GLY A 209 0.60 14.96 -10.97
N LYS A 210 1.60 14.36 -10.31
CA LYS A 210 3.01 14.79 -10.34
C LYS A 210 3.85 14.01 -11.36
N GLY A 211 3.29 13.02 -12.07
CA GLY A 211 4.03 12.09 -12.92
C GLY A 211 4.94 11.15 -12.13
N LEU A 212 4.71 10.98 -10.83
CA LEU A 212 5.49 10.10 -9.97
C LEU A 212 4.78 8.75 -9.81
N CYS A 213 5.57 7.69 -9.75
CA CYS A 213 5.08 6.34 -9.50
C CYS A 213 5.70 5.76 -8.22
N ALA A 214 4.99 4.83 -7.58
CA ALA A 214 5.55 4.04 -6.50
C ALA A 214 6.64 3.11 -7.04
N GLY A 215 7.84 3.20 -6.48
CA GLY A 215 9.01 2.44 -6.87
C GLY A 215 9.59 1.62 -5.72
N ARG A 216 10.48 0.68 -6.05
CA ARG A 216 11.26 -0.05 -5.04
C ARG A 216 12.39 0.83 -4.49
N ILE A 217 12.85 0.52 -3.29
CA ILE A 217 14.05 1.14 -2.76
C ILE A 217 15.26 0.28 -3.16
N SER A 218 16.22 0.90 -3.83
CA SER A 218 17.46 0.23 -4.24
C SER A 218 18.38 0.02 -3.03
N PRO A 219 18.81 -1.21 -2.74
CA PRO A 219 19.77 -1.45 -1.66
C PRO A 219 21.16 -0.88 -1.96
N GLN A 220 21.49 -0.54 -3.21
CA GLN A 220 22.77 0.06 -3.58
C GLN A 220 22.81 1.56 -3.30
N THR A 221 21.68 2.25 -3.37
CA THR A 221 21.64 3.71 -3.27
C THR A 221 20.81 4.22 -2.11
N GLY A 222 19.96 3.38 -1.50
CA GLY A 222 18.98 3.78 -0.49
C GLY A 222 17.89 4.72 -1.04
N ARG A 223 17.71 4.80 -2.37
CA ARG A 223 16.76 5.71 -3.03
C ARG A 223 15.68 4.93 -3.78
N ALA A 224 14.52 5.57 -3.97
CA ALA A 224 13.46 4.99 -4.77
C ALA A 224 13.84 4.99 -6.26
N VAL A 225 13.65 3.84 -6.91
CA VAL A 225 13.92 3.62 -8.34
C VAL A 225 12.76 2.84 -8.96
N ALA A 226 12.80 2.66 -10.28
CA ALA A 226 11.83 1.81 -10.98
C ALA A 226 11.75 0.40 -10.35
N PRO A 227 10.57 -0.23 -10.37
CA PRO A 227 10.36 -1.60 -9.88
C PRO A 227 11.23 -2.64 -10.55
#